data_d7a0da489502b93698558fbb4938099a
#
_entry.id   d7a0da489502b93698558fbb4938099a
#
_cell.length_a   1.000
_cell.length_b   1.000
_cell.length_c   1.000
_cell.angle_alpha   90.00
_cell.angle_beta   90.00
_cell.angle_gamma   90.00
#
_symmetry.space_group_name_H-M   'P 1'
#
loop_
_entity.id
_entity.type
_entity.pdbx_description
1 polymer ?
#
loop_
_entity_poly.entity_id
_entity_poly.type
_entity_poly.pdbx_seq_one_letter_code
_entity_poly.pdbx_strand_id
1 'polypeptide(L)'
;GWDAATNKYWHLYINGEPSLLYANQITLKSGDKVTLAYTTDNSPMPDPDKIVVDPSATTPDWDAEWAGYGNSGNGSTVTDAKTPAQAAGLKWAFDWKAESGQQYANCSEPVIANGFVYIATENELIKIDSSTGKKVVSAPLASKVSYTSRPIYTNGLIIVPLNGGAVQAITADKLICKWLTPGLTDLTQSSCTVVSDGEYVY
;
A
#
# COMPACT_ATOMS: atom_id res chain seq x y z
N GLY A 1 10.99 28.85 -11.77
CA GLY A 1 10.77 29.60 -12.97
C GLY A 1 9.56 29.08 -13.75
N TRP A 2 9.00 29.90 -14.60
CA TRP A 2 7.93 29.52 -15.51
C TRP A 2 8.53 28.91 -16.79
N ASP A 3 7.97 27.79 -17.23
CA ASP A 3 8.34 27.16 -18.50
C ASP A 3 7.27 27.50 -19.56
N ALA A 4 7.64 28.39 -20.46
CA ALA A 4 6.74 28.87 -21.53
C ALA A 4 6.33 27.78 -22.54
N ALA A 5 7.13 26.72 -22.71
CA ALA A 5 6.85 25.67 -23.68
C ALA A 5 5.76 24.72 -23.18
N THR A 6 5.71 24.47 -21.87
CA THR A 6 4.74 23.57 -21.25
C THR A 6 3.71 24.30 -20.40
N ASN A 7 3.82 25.62 -20.26
CA ASN A 7 3.02 26.45 -19.35
C ASN A 7 3.07 25.98 -17.89
N LYS A 8 4.17 25.34 -17.48
CA LYS A 8 4.38 24.86 -16.12
C LYS A 8 5.18 25.84 -15.30
N TYR A 9 4.86 25.89 -14.03
CA TYR A 9 5.60 26.65 -13.03
C TYR A 9 5.51 25.99 -11.66
N TRP A 10 6.35 26.44 -10.73
CA TRP A 10 6.34 25.92 -9.38
C TRP A 10 5.21 26.55 -8.60
N HIS A 11 4.29 25.71 -8.10
CA HIS A 11 3.26 26.07 -7.17
C HIS A 11 3.63 25.62 -5.76
N LEU A 12 3.28 26.44 -4.78
CA LEU A 12 3.40 26.13 -3.38
C LEU A 12 2.02 25.76 -2.83
N TYR A 13 1.95 24.63 -2.15
CA TYR A 13 0.75 24.13 -1.51
C TYR A 13 0.98 23.99 -0.01
N ILE A 14 -0.02 24.32 0.79
CA ILE A 14 -0.05 24.10 2.23
C ILE A 14 -1.24 23.18 2.51
N ASN A 15 -0.98 22.02 3.08
CA ASN A 15 -2.00 21.00 3.38
C ASN A 15 -2.85 20.61 2.15
N GLY A 16 -2.25 20.56 0.97
CA GLY A 16 -2.91 20.23 -0.29
C GLY A 16 -3.60 21.39 -1.01
N GLU A 17 -3.75 22.55 -0.35
CA GLU A 17 -4.37 23.73 -0.95
C GLU A 17 -3.32 24.66 -1.59
N PRO A 18 -3.59 25.25 -2.77
CA PRO A 18 -2.66 26.15 -3.42
C PRO A 18 -2.51 27.43 -2.60
N SER A 19 -1.27 27.81 -2.34
CA SER A 19 -0.98 29.07 -1.66
C SER A 19 -0.98 30.23 -2.66
N LEU A 20 -1.70 31.28 -2.34
CA LEU A 20 -1.65 32.56 -3.05
C LEU A 20 -0.51 33.47 -2.57
N LEU A 21 0.20 33.05 -1.52
CA LEU A 21 1.30 33.80 -0.92
C LEU A 21 2.64 33.22 -1.36
N TYR A 22 3.65 34.07 -1.48
CA TYR A 22 5.02 33.63 -1.69
C TYR A 22 5.58 32.94 -0.43
N ALA A 23 6.54 32.04 -0.62
CA ALA A 23 7.11 31.24 0.47
C ALA A 23 7.64 32.10 1.66
N ASN A 24 8.12 33.32 1.38
CA ASN A 24 8.58 34.26 2.41
C ASN A 24 7.46 35.01 3.14
N GLN A 25 6.21 34.82 2.76
CA GLN A 25 5.03 35.44 3.35
C GLN A 25 4.18 34.45 4.17
N ILE A 26 4.57 33.18 4.16
CA ILE A 26 3.82 32.11 4.81
C ILE A 26 4.40 31.87 6.20
N THR A 27 3.52 31.84 7.20
CA THR A 27 3.86 31.41 8.55
C THR A 27 3.32 29.98 8.74
N LEU A 28 4.24 29.01 8.79
CA LEU A 28 3.90 27.61 9.00
C LEU A 28 3.63 27.33 10.47
N LYS A 29 2.68 26.42 10.71
CA LYS A 29 2.38 25.86 12.03
C LYS A 29 2.95 24.43 12.12
N SER A 30 3.13 23.95 13.35
CA SER A 30 3.51 22.55 13.56
C SER A 30 2.44 21.63 12.98
N GLY A 31 2.87 20.68 12.11
CA GLY A 31 1.98 19.76 11.41
C GLY A 31 1.57 20.19 10.00
N ASP A 32 1.90 21.41 9.58
CA ASP A 32 1.63 21.81 8.19
C ASP A 32 2.50 21.02 7.21
N LYS A 33 1.85 20.55 6.14
CA LYS A 33 2.51 19.90 5.01
C LYS A 33 2.76 20.92 3.92
N VAL A 34 4.00 21.06 3.50
CA VAL A 34 4.41 21.98 2.43
C VAL A 34 4.77 21.16 1.22
N THR A 35 4.13 21.44 0.09
CA THR A 35 4.42 20.78 -1.19
C THR A 35 4.79 21.82 -2.24
N LEU A 36 5.86 21.56 -2.97
CA LEU A 36 6.20 22.28 -4.20
C LEU A 36 5.90 21.39 -5.39
N ALA A 37 5.01 21.82 -6.27
CA ALA A 37 4.65 21.08 -7.46
C ALA A 37 4.94 21.87 -8.72
N TYR A 38 5.48 21.18 -9.73
CA TYR A 38 5.72 21.76 -11.05
C TYR A 38 4.55 21.38 -11.97
N THR A 39 3.58 22.26 -12.05
CA THR A 39 2.27 22.00 -12.69
C THR A 39 1.77 23.18 -13.51
N THR A 40 0.71 22.96 -14.27
CA THR A 40 0.07 23.94 -15.14
C THR A 40 -1.10 24.69 -14.52
N ASP A 41 -1.61 24.23 -13.37
CA ASP A 41 -2.82 24.79 -12.75
C ASP A 41 -2.67 24.94 -11.23
N ASN A 42 -3.60 25.67 -10.64
CA ASN A 42 -3.72 25.94 -9.22
C ASN A 42 -4.78 25.08 -8.53
N SER A 43 -5.20 23.97 -9.14
CA SER A 43 -6.13 23.06 -8.47
C SER A 43 -5.52 22.51 -7.19
N PRO A 44 -6.31 22.28 -6.16
CA PRO A 44 -5.83 21.61 -4.97
C PRO A 44 -5.12 20.32 -5.34
N MET A 45 -3.91 20.13 -4.81
CA MET A 45 -3.24 18.85 -5.03
C MET A 45 -3.99 17.76 -4.28
N PRO A 46 -4.12 16.57 -4.91
CA PRO A 46 -4.54 15.42 -4.14
C PRO A 46 -3.61 15.25 -2.93
N ASP A 47 -4.16 15.14 -1.74
CA ASP A 47 -3.40 14.81 -0.54
C ASP A 47 -2.81 13.42 -0.75
N PRO A 48 -1.47 13.27 -0.87
CA PRO A 48 -0.87 11.96 -1.10
C PRO A 48 -1.11 10.99 0.07
N ASP A 49 -1.46 11.53 1.25
CA ASP A 49 -1.79 10.74 2.43
C ASP A 49 -3.29 10.43 2.51
N LYS A 50 -4.10 11.00 1.62
CA LYS A 50 -5.53 10.74 1.60
C LYS A 50 -5.83 9.51 0.76
N ILE A 51 -6.31 8.48 1.42
CA ILE A 51 -6.79 7.29 0.72
C ILE A 51 -8.09 7.60 -0.01
N VAL A 52 -8.07 7.46 -1.33
CA VAL A 52 -9.29 7.56 -2.14
C VAL A 52 -9.94 6.18 -2.17
N VAL A 53 -11.15 6.08 -1.62
CA VAL A 53 -11.94 4.85 -1.61
C VAL A 53 -12.86 4.85 -2.83
N ASP A 54 -12.76 3.81 -3.65
CA ASP A 54 -13.67 3.54 -4.77
C ASP A 54 -14.43 2.22 -4.55
N PRO A 55 -15.62 2.24 -3.97
CA PRO A 55 -16.42 1.04 -3.72
C PRO A 55 -16.85 0.33 -5.02
N SER A 56 -16.84 1.05 -6.14
CA SER A 56 -17.22 0.50 -7.46
C SER A 56 -16.05 -0.20 -8.17
N ALA A 57 -14.83 -0.11 -7.64
CA ALA A 57 -13.67 -0.75 -8.23
C ALA A 57 -13.92 -2.25 -8.44
N THR A 58 -13.69 -2.71 -9.65
CA THR A 58 -13.81 -4.14 -10.00
C THR A 58 -12.65 -4.91 -9.40
N THR A 59 -12.91 -6.14 -8.98
CA THR A 59 -11.90 -7.07 -8.50
C THR A 59 -11.62 -8.13 -9.55
N PRO A 60 -10.37 -8.57 -9.72
CA PRO A 60 -10.05 -9.66 -10.60
C PRO A 60 -10.53 -11.00 -10.01
N ASP A 61 -10.91 -11.91 -10.89
CA ASP A 61 -11.19 -13.31 -10.55
C ASP A 61 -9.92 -14.15 -10.71
N TRP A 62 -9.04 -14.05 -9.72
CA TRP A 62 -7.75 -14.73 -9.70
C TRP A 62 -7.67 -15.78 -8.61
N ASP A 63 -6.95 -16.86 -8.88
CA ASP A 63 -6.52 -17.80 -7.86
C ASP A 63 -5.27 -17.28 -7.13
N ALA A 64 -5.16 -17.60 -5.85
CA ALA A 64 -3.98 -17.29 -5.07
C ALA A 64 -3.08 -18.52 -4.96
N GLU A 65 -1.80 -18.35 -5.26
CA GLU A 65 -0.77 -19.35 -4.99
C GLU A 65 -0.41 -19.42 -3.50
N TRP A 66 -0.56 -18.28 -2.79
CA TRP A 66 -0.37 -18.15 -1.35
C TRP A 66 -1.26 -17.05 -0.78
N ALA A 67 -2.45 -17.42 -0.32
CA ALA A 67 -3.49 -16.47 0.03
C ALA A 67 -3.27 -15.71 1.36
N GLY A 68 -2.27 -16.07 2.15
CA GLY A 68 -1.97 -15.42 3.43
C GLY A 68 -1.15 -16.29 4.35
N TYR A 69 -1.08 -15.92 5.61
CA TYR A 69 -0.39 -16.72 6.62
C TYR A 69 -0.91 -18.15 6.67
N GLY A 70 -0.01 -19.11 6.45
CA GLY A 70 -0.40 -20.50 6.36
C GLY A 70 -1.11 -20.90 5.06
N ASN A 71 -0.93 -20.15 3.98
CA ASN A 71 -1.40 -20.42 2.61
C ASN A 71 -2.91 -20.35 2.38
N SER A 72 -3.73 -20.21 3.40
CA SER A 72 -5.17 -20.12 3.20
C SER A 72 -5.80 -19.15 4.17
N GLY A 73 -6.94 -18.56 3.79
CA GLY A 73 -7.71 -17.68 4.66
C GLY A 73 -8.19 -18.34 5.96
N ASN A 74 -8.11 -19.66 6.06
CA ASN A 74 -8.47 -20.44 7.24
C ASN A 74 -7.25 -20.99 8.02
N GLY A 75 -6.03 -20.57 7.66
CA GLY A 75 -4.81 -20.97 8.36
C GLY A 75 -4.32 -22.39 8.05
N SER A 76 -4.84 -23.04 7.02
CA SER A 76 -4.33 -24.35 6.57
C SER A 76 -3.02 -24.18 5.79
N THR A 77 -1.95 -24.80 6.25
CA THR A 77 -0.61 -24.73 5.64
C THR A 77 -0.37 -25.79 4.55
N VAL A 78 -1.43 -26.33 3.99
CA VAL A 78 -1.33 -27.35 2.93
C VAL A 78 -1.12 -26.65 1.59
N THR A 79 -0.13 -27.14 0.82
CA THR A 79 0.14 -26.69 -0.54
C THR A 79 0.47 -27.88 -1.43
N ASP A 80 0.02 -27.83 -2.67
CA ASP A 80 0.40 -28.80 -3.72
C ASP A 80 1.72 -28.41 -4.41
N ALA A 81 2.34 -27.32 -3.99
CA ALA A 81 3.62 -26.88 -4.53
C ALA A 81 4.70 -27.93 -4.30
N LYS A 82 5.43 -28.27 -5.34
CA LYS A 82 6.56 -29.18 -5.25
C LYS A 82 7.72 -28.49 -4.55
N THR A 83 8.29 -29.16 -3.56
CA THR A 83 9.56 -28.70 -2.97
C THR A 83 10.69 -28.84 -4.00
N PRO A 84 11.69 -27.94 -3.99
CA PRO A 84 12.87 -28.10 -4.83
C PRO A 84 13.54 -29.45 -4.57
N ALA A 85 13.72 -30.25 -5.62
CA ALA A 85 14.34 -31.59 -5.52
C ALA A 85 15.87 -31.54 -5.34
N GLN A 86 16.48 -30.38 -5.57
CA GLN A 86 17.92 -30.11 -5.45
C GLN A 86 18.14 -28.77 -4.75
N ALA A 87 19.39 -28.46 -4.40
CA ALA A 87 19.74 -27.18 -3.81
C ALA A 87 19.23 -26.02 -4.68
N ALA A 88 18.31 -25.25 -4.12
CA ALA A 88 17.73 -24.08 -4.78
C ALA A 88 18.71 -22.91 -4.69
N GLY A 89 18.90 -22.20 -5.82
CA GLY A 89 19.58 -20.92 -5.85
C GLY A 89 18.61 -19.77 -5.55
N LEU A 90 19.15 -18.63 -5.12
CA LEU A 90 18.38 -17.40 -5.00
C LEU A 90 17.94 -16.94 -6.41
N LYS A 91 16.62 -16.84 -6.62
CA LYS A 91 16.07 -16.36 -7.88
C LYS A 91 16.15 -14.86 -8.00
N TRP A 92 15.76 -14.15 -6.95
CA TRP A 92 15.82 -12.70 -6.81
C TRP A 92 15.70 -12.29 -5.33
N ALA A 93 16.07 -11.07 -5.03
CA ALA A 93 15.83 -10.43 -3.73
C ALA A 93 15.22 -9.05 -3.96
N PHE A 94 14.31 -8.65 -3.08
CA PHE A 94 13.70 -7.33 -3.09
C PHE A 94 14.05 -6.61 -1.79
N ASP A 95 14.74 -5.48 -1.88
CA ASP A 95 15.11 -4.67 -0.72
C ASP A 95 14.01 -3.64 -0.44
N TRP A 96 13.01 -4.05 0.33
CA TRP A 96 11.89 -3.20 0.70
C TRP A 96 12.30 -2.02 1.60
N LYS A 97 13.42 -2.09 2.32
CA LYS A 97 13.94 -0.97 3.11
C LYS A 97 14.52 0.11 2.23
N ALA A 98 15.30 -0.26 1.25
CA ALA A 98 15.81 0.68 0.25
C ALA A 98 14.67 1.31 -0.54
N GLU A 99 13.64 0.54 -0.89
CA GLU A 99 12.47 1.02 -1.62
C GLU A 99 11.64 2.02 -0.80
N SER A 100 11.43 1.75 0.50
CA SER A 100 10.66 2.64 1.38
C SER A 100 11.45 3.87 1.85
N GLY A 101 12.77 3.89 1.68
CA GLY A 101 13.64 4.93 2.25
C GLY A 101 13.70 4.95 3.78
N GLN A 102 13.16 3.93 4.45
CA GLN A 102 13.03 3.86 5.90
C GLN A 102 14.03 2.89 6.51
N GLN A 103 14.83 3.35 7.46
CA GLN A 103 15.82 2.50 8.13
C GLN A 103 15.18 1.40 8.99
N TYR A 104 14.01 1.65 9.57
CA TYR A 104 13.30 0.77 10.51
C TYR A 104 11.85 0.50 10.05
N ALA A 105 11.64 0.32 8.76
CA ALA A 105 10.34 -0.01 8.26
C ALA A 105 9.92 -1.44 8.61
N ASN A 106 8.65 -1.64 8.96
CA ASN A 106 8.06 -2.95 9.08
C ASN A 106 7.64 -3.48 7.71
N CYS A 107 7.68 -4.79 7.56
CA CYS A 107 7.19 -5.49 6.39
C CYS A 107 6.24 -6.60 6.84
N SER A 108 5.10 -6.71 6.18
CA SER A 108 4.15 -7.80 6.40
C SER A 108 4.67 -9.12 5.86
N GLU A 109 3.99 -10.20 6.21
CA GLU A 109 4.13 -11.45 5.47
C GLU A 109 3.60 -11.29 4.03
N PRO A 110 4.18 -12.05 3.07
CA PRO A 110 3.78 -11.94 1.67
C PRO A 110 2.46 -12.66 1.39
N VAL A 111 1.75 -12.14 0.42
CA VAL A 111 0.63 -12.79 -0.26
C VAL A 111 1.02 -12.99 -1.71
N ILE A 112 0.65 -14.12 -2.32
CA ILE A 112 0.95 -14.40 -3.74
C ILE A 112 -0.35 -14.71 -4.46
N ALA A 113 -0.64 -13.94 -5.51
CA ALA A 113 -1.79 -14.16 -6.36
C ALA A 113 -1.48 -13.82 -7.82
N ASN A 114 -1.87 -14.69 -8.72
CA ASN A 114 -1.70 -14.56 -10.17
C ASN A 114 -0.29 -14.14 -10.60
N GLY A 115 0.74 -14.77 -10.01
CA GLY A 115 2.14 -14.50 -10.33
C GLY A 115 2.69 -13.19 -9.77
N PHE A 116 1.99 -12.52 -8.86
CA PHE A 116 2.47 -11.34 -8.16
C PHE A 116 2.61 -11.60 -6.66
N VAL A 117 3.67 -11.03 -6.08
CA VAL A 117 3.89 -10.99 -4.64
C VAL A 117 3.47 -9.63 -4.11
N TYR A 118 2.67 -9.63 -3.05
CA TYR A 118 2.22 -8.43 -2.36
C TYR A 118 2.83 -8.39 -0.96
N ILE A 119 3.43 -7.28 -0.62
CA ILE A 119 3.94 -6.98 0.73
C ILE A 119 3.44 -5.60 1.16
N ALA A 120 2.97 -5.50 2.39
CA ALA A 120 2.68 -4.21 3.00
C ALA A 120 3.91 -3.76 3.80
N THR A 121 4.34 -2.54 3.55
CA THR A 121 5.41 -1.89 4.30
C THR A 121 4.85 -0.68 5.01
N GLU A 122 5.59 -0.05 5.90
CA GLU A 122 5.16 1.14 6.66
C GLU A 122 3.88 1.84 6.18
N ASN A 123 3.87 2.39 4.96
CA ASN A 123 2.81 3.24 4.45
C ASN A 123 2.29 2.83 3.07
N GLU A 124 2.76 1.71 2.52
CA GLU A 124 2.36 1.30 1.18
C GLU A 124 2.20 -0.22 1.05
N LEU A 125 1.27 -0.63 0.20
CA LEU A 125 1.17 -1.98 -0.35
C LEU A 125 1.96 -2.02 -1.65
N ILE A 126 2.97 -2.89 -1.73
CA ILE A 126 3.83 -3.05 -2.91
C ILE A 126 3.43 -4.32 -3.64
N LYS A 127 3.26 -4.22 -4.96
CA LYS A 127 3.06 -5.33 -5.89
C LYS A 127 4.36 -5.60 -6.65
N ILE A 128 4.83 -6.84 -6.58
CA ILE A 128 6.10 -7.29 -7.14
C ILE A 128 5.82 -8.42 -8.14
N ASP A 129 6.45 -8.39 -9.29
CA ASP A 129 6.42 -9.50 -10.25
C ASP A 129 7.23 -10.70 -9.71
N SER A 130 6.58 -11.84 -9.50
CA SER A 130 7.20 -13.04 -8.89
C SER A 130 8.27 -13.69 -9.76
N SER A 131 8.27 -13.41 -11.06
CA SER A 131 9.26 -13.96 -11.99
C SER A 131 10.57 -13.19 -11.96
N THR A 132 10.51 -11.88 -11.76
CA THR A 132 11.65 -10.96 -11.87
C THR A 132 12.07 -10.32 -10.54
N GLY A 133 11.20 -10.30 -9.53
CA GLY A 133 11.41 -9.60 -8.27
C GLY A 133 11.34 -8.07 -8.38
N LYS A 134 10.83 -7.54 -9.49
CA LYS A 134 10.72 -6.09 -9.70
C LYS A 134 9.38 -5.55 -9.20
N LYS A 135 9.42 -4.38 -8.56
CA LYS A 135 8.22 -3.61 -8.21
C LYS A 135 7.46 -3.25 -9.49
N VAL A 136 6.17 -3.55 -9.48
CA VAL A 136 5.24 -3.20 -10.57
C VAL A 136 4.57 -1.87 -10.27
N VAL A 137 3.99 -1.76 -9.09
CA VAL A 137 3.24 -0.59 -8.61
C VAL A 137 3.11 -0.66 -7.09
N SER A 138 2.82 0.44 -6.45
CA SER A 138 2.40 0.48 -5.04
C SER A 138 1.20 1.38 -4.84
N ALA A 139 0.49 1.17 -3.74
CA ALA A 139 -0.61 2.01 -3.29
C ALA A 139 -0.43 2.42 -1.83
N PRO A 140 -0.85 3.62 -1.43
CA PRO A 140 -0.72 4.09 -0.06
C PRO A 140 -1.64 3.31 0.87
N LEU A 141 -1.18 3.14 2.12
CA LEU A 141 -1.96 2.60 3.23
C LEU A 141 -2.41 3.74 4.14
N ALA A 142 -3.61 3.63 4.69
CA ALA A 142 -4.20 4.65 5.56
C ALA A 142 -3.48 4.80 6.92
N SER A 143 -2.77 3.75 7.33
CA SER A 143 -1.93 3.75 8.53
C SER A 143 -0.79 2.76 8.33
N LYS A 144 0.17 2.79 9.25
CA LYS A 144 1.32 1.88 9.23
C LYS A 144 0.92 0.44 9.49
N VAL A 145 1.74 -0.49 9.01
CA VAL A 145 1.65 -1.90 9.37
C VAL A 145 2.59 -2.23 10.51
N SER A 146 2.20 -3.19 11.33
CA SER A 146 3.07 -3.84 12.32
C SER A 146 3.86 -4.97 11.65
N TYR A 147 4.97 -5.39 12.26
CA TYR A 147 5.71 -6.59 11.84
C TYR A 147 4.88 -7.89 11.99
N THR A 148 3.77 -7.84 12.71
CA THR A 148 2.81 -8.94 12.86
C THR A 148 1.60 -8.80 11.95
N SER A 149 1.53 -7.78 11.11
CA SER A 149 0.47 -7.62 10.14
C SER A 149 0.51 -8.77 9.12
N ARG A 150 -0.62 -9.44 8.96
CA ARG A 150 -0.77 -10.58 8.06
C ARG A 150 -1.89 -10.33 7.07
N PRO A 151 -1.55 -9.71 5.94
CA PRO A 151 -2.50 -9.55 4.86
C PRO A 151 -3.01 -10.89 4.34
N ILE A 152 -4.22 -10.87 3.77
CA ILE A 152 -4.78 -12.02 3.05
C ILE A 152 -5.25 -11.60 1.67
N TYR A 153 -5.31 -12.58 0.77
CA TYR A 153 -6.03 -12.48 -0.50
C TYR A 153 -7.39 -13.16 -0.37
N THR A 154 -8.43 -12.46 -0.80
CA THR A 154 -9.78 -13.02 -0.93
C THR A 154 -10.56 -12.27 -2.00
N ASN A 155 -11.23 -12.99 -2.91
CA ASN A 155 -12.12 -12.43 -3.94
C ASN A 155 -11.51 -11.24 -4.73
N GLY A 156 -10.25 -11.37 -5.14
CA GLY A 156 -9.56 -10.33 -5.91
C GLY A 156 -9.08 -9.12 -5.08
N LEU A 157 -9.16 -9.21 -3.76
CA LEU A 157 -8.73 -8.17 -2.83
C LEU A 157 -7.52 -8.61 -2.00
N ILE A 158 -6.61 -7.69 -1.76
CA ILE A 158 -5.62 -7.77 -0.70
C ILE A 158 -6.19 -7.03 0.50
N ILE A 159 -6.44 -7.75 1.58
CA ILE A 159 -6.96 -7.21 2.84
C ILE A 159 -5.77 -6.98 3.77
N VAL A 160 -5.52 -5.74 4.13
CA VAL A 160 -4.36 -5.34 4.94
C VAL A 160 -4.81 -4.84 6.30
N PRO A 161 -4.49 -5.57 7.40
CA PRO A 161 -4.68 -5.06 8.75
C PRO A 161 -3.63 -4.00 9.08
N LEU A 162 -4.09 -2.88 9.59
CA LEU A 162 -3.30 -1.69 9.87
C LEU A 162 -3.19 -1.42 11.37
N ASN A 163 -2.18 -0.65 11.75
CA ASN A 163 -2.07 -0.14 13.11
C ASN A 163 -3.31 0.69 13.47
N GLY A 164 -3.72 0.62 14.74
CA GLY A 164 -4.94 1.27 15.22
C GLY A 164 -6.21 0.44 14.99
N GLY A 165 -6.10 -0.78 14.44
CA GLY A 165 -7.23 -1.68 14.20
C GLY A 165 -8.06 -1.35 12.96
N ALA A 166 -7.57 -0.47 12.08
CA ALA A 166 -8.17 -0.27 10.76
C ALA A 166 -7.84 -1.46 9.85
N VAL A 167 -8.69 -1.71 8.87
CA VAL A 167 -8.46 -2.70 7.81
C VAL A 167 -8.73 -2.05 6.46
N GLN A 168 -7.80 -2.21 5.54
CA GLN A 168 -7.90 -1.66 4.18
C GLN A 168 -7.97 -2.78 3.16
N ALA A 169 -8.97 -2.73 2.27
CA ALA A 169 -9.11 -3.65 1.16
C ALA A 169 -8.74 -2.98 -0.15
N ILE A 170 -7.84 -3.60 -0.89
CA ILE A 170 -7.22 -3.05 -2.07
C ILE A 170 -7.33 -4.07 -3.20
N THR A 171 -7.76 -3.66 -4.41
CA THR A 171 -7.87 -4.58 -5.55
C THR A 171 -6.49 -5.11 -5.94
N ALA A 172 -6.39 -6.41 -6.17
CA ALA A 172 -5.12 -7.06 -6.46
C ALA A 172 -4.54 -6.68 -7.84
N ASP A 173 -5.37 -6.33 -8.81
CA ASP A 173 -4.94 -5.95 -10.15
C ASP A 173 -4.34 -4.54 -10.21
N LYS A 174 -5.12 -3.53 -9.84
CA LYS A 174 -4.79 -2.10 -10.00
C LYS A 174 -4.39 -1.39 -8.72
N LEU A 175 -4.45 -2.07 -7.58
CA LEU A 175 -4.23 -1.51 -6.24
C LEU A 175 -5.13 -0.32 -5.89
N ILE A 176 -6.41 -0.39 -6.26
CA ILE A 176 -7.41 0.61 -5.90
C ILE A 176 -7.98 0.25 -4.54
N CYS A 177 -8.04 1.21 -3.61
CA CYS A 177 -8.70 1.02 -2.32
C CYS A 177 -10.22 0.89 -2.54
N LYS A 178 -10.77 -0.28 -2.25
CA LYS A 178 -12.21 -0.56 -2.41
C LYS A 178 -13.00 -0.18 -1.17
N TRP A 179 -12.47 -0.47 0.01
CA TRP A 179 -13.02 -0.03 1.28
C TRP A 179 -11.94 0.09 2.35
N LEU A 180 -12.24 0.87 3.36
CA LEU A 180 -11.40 1.14 4.53
C LEU A 180 -12.30 1.24 5.75
N THR A 181 -11.98 0.49 6.80
CA THR A 181 -12.66 0.64 8.10
C THR A 181 -12.03 1.79 8.90
N PRO A 182 -12.78 2.44 9.77
CA PRO A 182 -12.18 3.37 10.73
C PRO A 182 -11.25 2.63 11.69
N GLY A 183 -10.26 3.33 12.22
CA GLY A 183 -9.45 2.82 13.33
C GLY A 183 -10.30 2.66 14.60
N LEU A 184 -9.97 1.65 15.40
CA LEU A 184 -10.66 1.37 16.65
C LEU A 184 -10.01 2.04 17.85
N THR A 185 -8.73 2.39 17.73
CA THR A 185 -7.94 2.96 18.85
C THR A 185 -6.83 3.87 18.30
N ASP A 186 -6.32 4.75 19.17
CA ASP A 186 -5.11 5.54 18.91
C ASP A 186 -3.81 4.75 19.15
N LEU A 187 -3.90 3.46 19.44
CA LEU A 187 -2.74 2.61 19.67
C LEU A 187 -1.93 2.47 18.39
N THR A 188 -0.66 2.77 18.49
CA THR A 188 0.28 2.74 17.35
C THR A 188 0.71 1.33 16.95
N GLN A 189 0.35 0.32 17.75
CA GLN A 189 0.65 -1.08 17.48
C GLN A 189 -0.60 -1.92 17.74
N SER A 190 -1.15 -2.48 16.70
CA SER A 190 -2.11 -3.58 16.78
C SER A 190 -1.56 -4.73 15.96
N SER A 191 -1.29 -5.82 16.63
CA SER A 191 -0.98 -7.08 15.97
C SER A 191 -2.28 -7.72 15.57
N CYS A 192 -2.52 -7.86 14.28
CA CYS A 192 -3.76 -8.44 13.84
C CYS A 192 -3.49 -9.33 12.62
N THR A 193 -4.06 -10.51 12.71
CA THR A 193 -4.26 -11.39 11.57
C THR A 193 -5.72 -11.30 11.22
N VAL A 194 -6.04 -11.10 9.95
CA VAL A 194 -7.40 -11.20 9.46
C VAL A 194 -7.62 -12.56 8.80
N VAL A 195 -8.85 -13.05 8.86
CA VAL A 195 -9.28 -14.25 8.15
C VAL A 195 -10.55 -13.95 7.37
N SER A 196 -10.82 -14.72 6.33
CA SER A 196 -12.03 -14.55 5.52
C SER A 196 -12.68 -15.91 5.26
N ASP A 197 -14.00 -15.94 5.29
CA ASP A 197 -14.80 -17.07 4.83
C ASP A 197 -15.26 -16.93 3.35
N GLY A 198 -14.81 -15.85 2.68
CA GLY A 198 -15.17 -15.49 1.32
C GLY A 198 -16.30 -14.46 1.24
N GLU A 199 -17.08 -14.28 2.29
CA GLU A 199 -18.15 -13.28 2.37
C GLU A 199 -17.76 -12.16 3.35
N TYR A 200 -17.21 -12.51 4.49
CA TYR A 200 -16.82 -11.58 5.54
C TYR A 200 -15.30 -11.65 5.82
N VAL A 201 -14.81 -10.61 6.48
CA VAL A 201 -13.46 -10.50 7.02
C VAL A 201 -13.58 -10.33 8.53
N TYR A 202 -12.84 -11.15 9.28
CA TYR A 202 -12.86 -11.21 10.74
C TYR A 202 -11.51 -10.87 11.34
#